data_a78fe7fe4fb05c587b943219bf820cf1
#
_entry.id   a78fe7fe4fb05c587b943219bf820cf1
#
_cell.length_a   1.000
_cell.length_b   1.000
_cell.length_c   1.000
_cell.angle_alpha   90.00
_cell.angle_beta   90.00
_cell.angle_gamma   90.00
#
_symmetry.space_group_name_H-M   'P 1'
#
loop_
_entity.id
_entity.type
_entity.pdbx_description
1 polymer ?
#
loop_
_entity_poly.entity_id
_entity_poly.type
_entity_poly.pdbx_seq_one_letter_code
_entity_poly.pdbx_strand_id
1 'polypeptide(L)'
;MKIFIKIILIFSSINSSFSVLYELENSLIGQPNISCHPDTIEMRFRTKRPFTGKIYVQGHYSNPDCRVDFGQAGGAEHDGRGGIRLHHGSCDMDRQRMVQPEGMQFSTVLVISFHSLFVTKTDRAFHINCMYREDSQTLDSEMTVGLVFIFINLFIYTFIFAEK
;
A
#
# COMPACT_ATOMS: atom_id res chain seq x y z
N MET A 1 -39.94 29.79 -18.77
CA MET A 1 -39.17 28.93 -19.70
C MET A 1 -37.67 29.25 -19.72
N LYS A 2 -37.23 30.51 -19.87
CA LYS A 2 -35.81 30.91 -19.92
C LYS A 2 -35.03 30.67 -18.63
N ILE A 3 -35.65 30.71 -17.44
CA ILE A 3 -35.00 30.47 -16.14
C ILE A 3 -34.74 28.99 -15.94
N PHE A 4 -35.66 28.11 -16.34
CA PHE A 4 -35.46 26.64 -16.23
C PHE A 4 -34.31 26.13 -17.09
N ILE A 5 -34.11 26.67 -18.28
CA ILE A 5 -33.00 26.30 -19.18
C ILE A 5 -31.65 26.71 -18.57
N LYS A 6 -31.56 27.89 -17.92
CA LYS A 6 -30.33 28.32 -17.23
C LYS A 6 -30.00 27.45 -16.05
N ILE A 7 -30.96 26.99 -15.26
CA ILE A 7 -30.75 26.10 -14.13
C ILE A 7 -30.22 24.72 -14.61
N ILE A 8 -30.80 24.18 -15.68
CA ILE A 8 -30.35 22.90 -16.27
C ILE A 8 -28.92 22.99 -16.78
N LEU A 9 -28.53 24.09 -17.42
CA LEU A 9 -27.18 24.31 -17.93
C LEU A 9 -26.14 24.44 -16.78
N ILE A 10 -26.51 25.07 -15.65
CA ILE A 10 -25.64 25.19 -14.48
C ILE A 10 -25.47 23.81 -13.82
N PHE A 11 -26.51 23.00 -13.69
CA PHE A 11 -26.43 21.65 -13.14
C PHE A 11 -25.61 20.71 -14.03
N SER A 12 -25.67 20.84 -15.34
CA SER A 12 -24.87 20.06 -16.29
C SER A 12 -23.36 20.37 -16.17
N SER A 13 -23.01 21.64 -15.93
CA SER A 13 -21.60 22.07 -15.76
C SER A 13 -20.96 21.55 -14.47
N ILE A 14 -21.75 21.41 -13.39
CA ILE A 14 -21.26 20.93 -12.08
C ILE A 14 -20.90 19.43 -12.12
N ASN A 15 -21.66 18.63 -12.87
CA ASN A 15 -21.39 17.20 -12.99
C ASN A 15 -20.11 16.87 -13.77
N SER A 16 -19.70 17.71 -14.72
CA SER A 16 -18.47 17.50 -15.50
C SER A 16 -17.19 17.76 -14.71
N SER A 17 -17.24 18.63 -13.68
CA SER A 17 -16.08 18.95 -12.84
C SER A 17 -15.77 17.86 -11.81
N PHE A 18 -16.75 17.06 -11.42
CA PHE A 18 -16.55 16.00 -10.42
C PHE A 18 -15.85 14.77 -10.98
N SER A 19 -15.96 14.52 -12.27
CA SER A 19 -15.32 13.36 -12.93
C SER A 19 -13.82 13.53 -13.11
N VAL A 20 -13.31 14.76 -13.23
CA VAL A 20 -11.89 15.05 -13.45
C VAL A 20 -11.06 14.84 -12.18
N LEU A 21 -11.64 15.02 -11.00
CA LEU A 21 -10.95 14.83 -9.73
C LEU A 21 -10.66 13.35 -9.40
N TYR A 22 -11.48 12.43 -9.90
CA TYR A 22 -11.32 11.00 -9.64
C TYR A 22 -10.18 10.34 -10.45
N GLU A 23 -9.80 10.96 -11.57
CA GLU A 23 -8.74 10.44 -12.47
C GLU A 23 -7.33 10.87 -12.06
N LEU A 24 -7.20 11.73 -11.05
CA LEU A 24 -5.90 12.23 -10.57
C LEU A 24 -5.22 11.30 -9.54
N GLU A 25 -5.92 10.32 -8.99
CA GLU A 25 -5.36 9.40 -8.00
C GLU A 25 -4.48 8.34 -8.68
N ASN A 26 -3.23 8.23 -8.21
CA ASN A 26 -2.34 7.16 -8.62
C ASN A 26 -2.75 5.84 -7.93
N SER A 27 -2.48 4.70 -8.55
CA SER A 27 -2.82 3.39 -7.99
C SER A 27 -1.84 2.32 -8.45
N LEU A 28 -1.78 1.20 -7.73
CA LEU A 28 -0.98 0.04 -8.10
C LEU A 28 -1.50 -0.61 -9.39
N ILE A 29 -0.56 -1.13 -10.18
CA ILE A 29 -0.82 -2.02 -11.31
C ILE A 29 -0.52 -3.44 -10.86
N GLY A 30 -1.57 -4.25 -10.68
CA GLY A 30 -1.43 -5.63 -10.22
C GLY A 30 -1.00 -5.72 -8.76
N GLN A 31 -0.46 -6.89 -8.39
CA GLN A 31 0.09 -7.12 -7.06
C GLN A 31 1.59 -6.83 -7.04
N PRO A 32 2.13 -6.33 -5.92
CA PRO A 32 3.57 -6.22 -5.72
C PRO A 32 4.26 -7.58 -5.83
N ASN A 33 5.47 -7.58 -6.33
CA ASN A 33 6.32 -8.76 -6.36
C ASN A 33 7.19 -8.80 -5.11
N ILE A 34 7.15 -9.91 -4.38
CA ILE A 34 7.96 -10.15 -3.20
C ILE A 34 9.04 -11.16 -3.54
N SER A 35 10.28 -10.84 -3.21
CA SER A 35 11.44 -11.71 -3.37
C SER A 35 12.09 -11.93 -2.01
N CYS A 36 12.07 -13.18 -1.54
CA CYS A 36 12.75 -13.60 -0.33
C CYS A 36 14.17 -14.04 -0.69
N HIS A 37 15.17 -13.30 -0.24
CA HIS A 37 16.60 -13.63 -0.39
C HIS A 37 17.16 -14.15 0.93
N PRO A 38 18.29 -14.85 0.96
CA PRO A 38 18.85 -15.40 2.18
C PRO A 38 19.05 -14.39 3.32
N ASP A 39 19.37 -13.13 2.98
CA ASP A 39 19.66 -12.08 3.96
C ASP A 39 18.71 -10.90 3.91
N THR A 40 17.83 -10.84 2.88
CA THR A 40 16.97 -9.68 2.65
C THR A 40 15.60 -10.08 2.11
N ILE A 41 14.62 -9.25 2.41
CA ILE A 41 13.30 -9.28 1.77
C ILE A 41 13.21 -8.05 0.87
N GLU A 42 12.86 -8.27 -0.39
CA GLU A 42 12.66 -7.20 -1.36
C GLU A 42 11.22 -7.17 -1.85
N MET A 43 10.61 -5.99 -1.85
CA MET A 43 9.32 -5.74 -2.46
C MET A 43 9.48 -4.79 -3.63
N ARG A 44 8.91 -5.14 -4.78
CA ARG A 44 8.83 -4.29 -5.98
C ARG A 44 7.40 -4.16 -6.45
N PHE A 45 7.01 -2.97 -6.88
CA PHE A 45 5.67 -2.71 -7.39
C PHE A 45 5.69 -1.75 -8.57
N ARG A 46 4.54 -1.65 -9.25
CA ARG A 46 4.31 -0.72 -10.36
C ARG A 46 3.04 0.08 -10.12
N THR A 47 3.05 1.33 -10.58
CA THR A 47 1.94 2.26 -10.46
C THR A 47 1.52 2.78 -11.83
N LYS A 48 0.27 3.24 -11.95
CA LYS A 48 -0.28 3.76 -13.21
C LYS A 48 0.41 5.05 -13.67
N ARG A 49 0.94 5.82 -12.73
CA ARG A 49 1.63 7.09 -12.95
C ARG A 49 2.98 7.07 -12.24
N PRO A 50 3.90 7.99 -12.51
CA PRO A 50 5.13 8.13 -11.73
C PRO A 50 4.84 8.13 -10.24
N PHE A 51 5.57 7.31 -9.49
CA PHE A 51 5.37 7.17 -8.05
C PHE A 51 6.16 8.23 -7.30
N THR A 52 5.47 9.14 -6.64
CA THR A 52 6.04 10.20 -5.80
C THR A 52 5.70 10.04 -4.32
N GLY A 53 5.11 8.90 -3.97
CA GLY A 53 4.74 8.56 -2.61
C GLY A 53 5.92 8.00 -1.80
N LYS A 54 5.60 7.18 -0.84
CA LYS A 54 6.56 6.53 0.06
C LYS A 54 6.18 5.10 0.35
N ILE A 55 7.19 4.28 0.64
CA ILE A 55 7.02 2.93 1.16
C ILE A 55 7.78 2.83 2.49
N TYR A 56 7.18 2.19 3.48
CA TYR A 56 7.77 2.08 4.81
C TYR A 56 7.24 0.87 5.57
N VAL A 57 8.02 0.44 6.57
CA VAL A 57 7.58 -0.58 7.53
C VAL A 57 6.61 0.04 8.54
N GLN A 58 5.47 -0.61 8.76
CA GLN A 58 4.46 -0.16 9.71
C GLN A 58 5.08 -0.03 11.11
N GLY A 59 4.82 1.11 11.76
CA GLY A 59 5.38 1.42 13.08
C GLY A 59 6.79 1.99 13.08
N HIS A 60 7.56 1.87 11.98
CA HIS A 60 8.98 2.27 11.90
C HIS A 60 9.26 3.39 10.91
N TYR A 61 8.27 4.24 10.65
CA TYR A 61 8.40 5.35 9.70
C TYR A 61 9.50 6.35 10.05
N SER A 62 9.78 6.58 11.33
CA SER A 62 10.83 7.51 11.80
C SER A 62 12.25 7.03 11.47
N ASN A 63 12.45 5.72 11.30
CA ASN A 63 13.76 5.16 10.93
C ASN A 63 13.98 5.28 9.42
N PRO A 64 15.03 5.97 8.95
CA PRO A 64 15.32 6.12 7.52
C PRO A 64 15.60 4.80 6.81
N ASP A 65 16.17 3.81 7.50
CA ASP A 65 16.47 2.49 6.93
C ASP A 65 15.21 1.65 6.68
N CYS A 66 14.08 2.03 7.30
CA CYS A 66 12.81 1.33 7.23
C CYS A 66 11.81 1.99 6.27
N ARG A 67 12.26 2.99 5.50
CA ARG A 67 11.43 3.70 4.53
C ARG A 67 12.20 4.11 3.28
N VAL A 68 11.48 4.27 2.18
CA VAL A 68 11.96 4.93 0.96
C VAL A 68 10.95 6.00 0.59
N ASP A 69 11.42 7.24 0.42
CA ASP A 69 10.61 8.38 0.01
C ASP A 69 10.98 8.77 -1.42
N PHE A 70 10.03 8.60 -2.34
CA PHE A 70 10.21 8.86 -3.77
C PHE A 70 9.93 10.32 -4.13
N GLY A 71 9.35 11.10 -3.22
CA GLY A 71 9.08 12.53 -3.44
C GLY A 71 10.30 13.41 -3.22
N GLN A 72 11.23 13.01 -2.35
CA GLN A 72 12.43 13.80 -1.99
C GLN A 72 13.68 13.40 -2.76
N ALA A 73 13.82 12.14 -3.07
CA ALA A 73 14.92 11.69 -3.91
C ALA A 73 14.59 12.07 -5.34
N GLY A 74 15.30 12.98 -5.98
CA GLY A 74 15.24 13.24 -7.42
C GLY A 74 15.44 11.99 -8.31
N GLY A 75 15.17 10.83 -7.76
CA GLY A 75 15.18 9.48 -8.24
C GLY A 75 13.80 8.85 -8.34
N ALA A 76 12.75 9.64 -8.57
CA ALA A 76 11.58 9.05 -9.18
C ALA A 76 12.09 8.42 -10.49
N GLU A 77 12.32 7.11 -10.45
CA GLU A 77 12.35 6.34 -11.68
C GLU A 77 11.04 6.68 -12.35
N HIS A 78 11.09 7.57 -13.36
CA HIS A 78 9.94 8.23 -13.99
C HIS A 78 8.93 7.26 -14.61
N ASP A 79 9.14 5.98 -14.40
CA ASP A 79 8.42 4.86 -15.00
C ASP A 79 7.36 4.20 -14.06
N GLY A 80 6.98 4.87 -12.97
CA GLY A 80 5.97 4.32 -12.04
C GLY A 80 6.39 3.04 -11.32
N ARG A 81 7.68 2.78 -11.18
CA ARG A 81 8.23 1.65 -10.41
C ARG A 81 8.64 2.11 -9.03
N GLY A 82 8.47 1.25 -8.05
CA GLY A 82 8.93 1.48 -6.70
C GLY A 82 9.26 0.18 -5.99
N GLY A 83 9.99 0.27 -4.88
CA GLY A 83 10.34 -0.89 -4.08
C GLY A 83 11.13 -0.52 -2.85
N ILE A 84 11.31 -1.51 -1.98
CA ILE A 84 12.14 -1.44 -0.77
C ILE A 84 12.83 -2.78 -0.58
N ARG A 85 14.06 -2.72 -0.06
CA ARG A 85 14.81 -3.89 0.38
C ARG A 85 15.13 -3.75 1.85
N LEU A 86 14.80 -4.78 2.63
CA LEU A 86 14.99 -4.84 4.07
C LEU A 86 15.92 -5.99 4.41
N HIS A 87 16.89 -5.76 5.30
CA HIS A 87 17.71 -6.84 5.87
C HIS A 87 16.94 -7.58 6.94
N HIS A 88 17.20 -8.90 7.07
CA HIS A 88 16.61 -9.70 8.14
C HIS A 88 17.00 -9.14 9.51
N GLY A 89 16.03 -9.04 10.40
CA GLY A 89 16.21 -8.48 11.74
C GLY A 89 16.28 -6.95 11.81
N SER A 90 16.19 -6.24 10.67
CA SER A 90 16.00 -4.79 10.66
C SER A 90 14.52 -4.41 10.81
N CYS A 91 14.27 -3.17 11.21
CA CYS A 91 12.91 -2.60 11.28
C CYS A 91 11.93 -3.40 12.13
N ASP A 92 12.42 -3.98 13.23
CA ASP A 92 11.64 -4.82 14.16
C ASP A 92 10.84 -5.93 13.43
N MET A 93 11.47 -6.52 12.42
CA MET A 93 10.90 -7.61 11.65
C MET A 93 10.68 -8.82 12.56
N ASP A 94 9.46 -9.34 12.61
CA ASP A 94 9.13 -10.50 13.42
C ASP A 94 9.85 -11.74 12.88
N ARG A 95 10.44 -12.50 13.80
CA ARG A 95 11.23 -13.69 13.52
C ARG A 95 10.69 -14.86 14.32
N GLN A 96 10.17 -15.86 13.64
CA GLN A 96 9.61 -17.06 14.26
C GLN A 96 10.35 -18.31 13.78
N ARG A 97 10.64 -19.20 14.73
CA ARG A 97 11.15 -20.55 14.41
C ARG A 97 9.98 -21.46 14.08
N MET A 98 10.04 -22.12 12.93
CA MET A 98 9.11 -23.15 12.54
C MET A 98 9.65 -24.53 12.93
N VAL A 99 8.76 -25.43 13.38
CA VAL A 99 9.11 -26.79 13.80
C VAL A 99 8.73 -27.80 12.71
N GLN A 100 7.67 -27.56 11.98
CA GLN A 100 7.18 -28.40 10.88
C GLN A 100 6.65 -27.53 9.73
N PRO A 101 7.38 -27.41 8.63
CA PRO A 101 8.78 -27.86 8.39
C PRO A 101 9.78 -27.06 9.23
N GLU A 102 10.93 -27.65 9.55
CA GLU A 102 12.00 -26.93 10.25
C GLU A 102 12.50 -25.75 9.42
N GLY A 103 12.69 -24.62 10.11
CA GLY A 103 13.15 -23.40 9.44
C GLY A 103 12.86 -22.13 10.22
N MET A 104 13.03 -21.02 9.52
CA MET A 104 12.79 -19.67 10.05
C MET A 104 11.77 -18.94 9.20
N GLN A 105 10.84 -18.26 9.85
CA GLN A 105 9.91 -17.34 9.20
C GLN A 105 10.23 -15.92 9.61
N PHE A 106 10.31 -15.03 8.62
CA PHE A 106 10.39 -13.58 8.83
C PHE A 106 9.12 -12.94 8.32
N SER A 107 8.51 -12.08 9.15
CA SER A 107 7.31 -11.37 8.76
C SER A 107 7.41 -9.87 9.06
N THR A 108 6.80 -9.07 8.19
CA THR A 108 6.73 -7.61 8.32
C THR A 108 5.52 -7.06 7.60
N VAL A 109 5.09 -5.86 7.98
CA VAL A 109 4.02 -5.14 7.28
C VAL A 109 4.59 -3.94 6.56
N LEU A 110 4.50 -3.94 5.23
CA LEU A 110 4.91 -2.82 4.39
C LEU A 110 3.70 -2.00 3.94
N VAL A 111 3.80 -0.68 4.09
CA VAL A 111 2.77 0.27 3.68
C VAL A 111 3.26 1.05 2.47
N ILE A 112 2.47 1.05 1.40
CA ILE A 112 2.65 1.91 0.24
C ILE A 112 1.68 3.08 0.38
N SER A 113 2.21 4.29 0.55
CA SER A 113 1.44 5.52 0.63
C SER A 113 1.67 6.34 -0.64
N PHE A 114 0.58 6.71 -1.31
CA PHE A 114 0.63 7.44 -2.58
C PHE A 114 0.79 8.94 -2.39
N HIS A 115 0.46 9.47 -1.22
CA HIS A 115 0.63 10.87 -0.91
C HIS A 115 1.76 11.08 0.09
N SER A 116 2.54 12.16 -0.08
CA SER A 116 3.70 12.45 0.78
C SER A 116 3.32 12.81 2.23
N LEU A 117 2.13 13.37 2.46
CA LEU A 117 1.73 13.90 3.77
C LEU A 117 0.50 13.20 4.37
N PHE A 118 -0.45 12.76 3.55
CA PHE A 118 -1.74 12.24 4.00
C PHE A 118 -1.93 10.78 3.64
N VAL A 119 -2.67 10.05 4.48
CA VAL A 119 -3.16 8.71 4.16
C VAL A 119 -4.36 8.83 3.22
N THR A 120 -4.34 8.09 2.13
CA THR A 120 -5.36 8.11 1.08
C THR A 120 -6.09 6.77 0.97
N LYS A 121 -7.23 6.74 0.28
CA LYS A 121 -7.97 5.51 0.01
C LYS A 121 -7.22 4.53 -0.88
N THR A 122 -6.23 5.02 -1.62
CA THR A 122 -5.38 4.23 -2.52
C THR A 122 -4.22 3.58 -1.80
N ASP A 123 -3.89 4.02 -0.58
CA ASP A 123 -2.82 3.45 0.23
C ASP A 123 -3.11 1.97 0.53
N ARG A 124 -2.06 1.16 0.55
CA ARG A 124 -2.15 -0.29 0.77
C ARG A 124 -1.11 -0.75 1.77
N ALA A 125 -1.53 -1.63 2.65
CA ALA A 125 -0.64 -2.36 3.55
C ALA A 125 -0.56 -3.83 3.13
N PHE A 126 0.65 -4.38 3.12
CA PHE A 126 0.94 -5.75 2.73
C PHE A 126 1.65 -6.45 3.87
N HIS A 127 1.04 -7.51 4.37
CA HIS A 127 1.70 -8.41 5.31
C HIS A 127 2.51 -9.42 4.52
N ILE A 128 3.83 -9.41 4.73
CA ILE A 128 4.79 -10.23 4.01
C ILE A 128 5.33 -11.28 4.95
N ASN A 129 5.31 -12.53 4.50
CA ASN A 129 5.89 -13.67 5.19
C ASN A 129 6.89 -14.35 4.26
N CYS A 130 8.14 -14.45 4.70
CA CYS A 130 9.18 -15.23 4.03
C CYS A 130 9.58 -16.42 4.90
N MET A 131 9.44 -17.62 4.35
CA MET A 131 9.76 -18.87 5.02
C MET A 131 11.05 -19.48 4.45
N TYR A 132 12.00 -19.73 5.32
CA TYR A 132 13.32 -20.34 4.99
C TYR A 132 13.40 -21.71 5.65
N ARG A 133 13.41 -22.77 4.82
CA ARG A 133 13.50 -24.15 5.26
C ARG A 133 14.95 -24.60 5.30
N GLU A 134 15.31 -25.37 6.31
CA GLU A 134 16.68 -25.90 6.45
C GLU A 134 17.01 -26.96 5.38
N ASP A 135 16.01 -27.76 4.95
CA ASP A 135 16.20 -28.89 4.03
C ASP A 135 16.04 -28.57 2.55
N SER A 136 15.60 -27.38 2.19
CA SER A 136 15.40 -27.02 0.79
C SER A 136 15.83 -25.59 0.51
N GLN A 137 16.50 -25.38 -0.62
CA GLN A 137 16.80 -24.03 -1.13
C GLN A 137 15.54 -23.34 -1.72
N THR A 138 14.36 -23.88 -1.49
CA THR A 138 13.09 -23.29 -1.95
C THR A 138 12.63 -22.23 -0.97
N LEU A 139 12.54 -21.01 -1.46
CA LEU A 139 12.02 -19.85 -0.72
C LEU A 139 10.56 -19.67 -1.12
N ASP A 140 9.66 -19.86 -0.17
CA ASP A 140 8.24 -19.59 -0.37
C ASP A 140 7.89 -18.19 0.12
N SER A 141 7.16 -17.42 -0.69
CA SER A 141 6.64 -16.10 -0.31
C SER A 141 5.13 -16.11 -0.27
N GLU A 142 4.57 -15.69 0.85
CA GLU A 142 3.13 -15.50 1.01
C GLU A 142 2.84 -14.03 1.27
N MET A 143 1.83 -13.50 0.57
CA MET A 143 1.40 -12.12 0.71
C MET A 143 -0.10 -12.06 0.97
N THR A 144 -0.46 -11.45 2.09
CA THR A 144 -1.87 -11.18 2.43
C THR A 144 -2.13 -9.67 2.38
N VAL A 145 -3.17 -9.27 1.67
CA VAL A 145 -3.61 -7.87 1.61
C VAL A 145 -4.65 -7.64 2.70
N GLY A 146 -4.30 -6.82 3.70
CA GLY A 146 -5.25 -6.40 4.74
C GLY A 146 -6.14 -5.26 4.25
N LEU A 147 -7.45 -5.49 4.22
CA LEU A 147 -8.45 -4.44 3.97
C LEU A 147 -8.81 -3.79 5.31
N VAL A 148 -8.15 -2.71 5.65
CA VAL A 148 -8.37 -1.97 6.91
C VAL A 148 -9.73 -1.25 6.96
N PHE A 149 -10.44 -1.15 5.84
CA PHE A 149 -11.63 -0.30 5.70
C PHE A 149 -13.00 -0.95 5.99
N ILE A 150 -13.07 -2.26 6.25
CA ILE A 150 -14.38 -2.92 6.46
C ILE A 150 -15.02 -2.50 7.79
N PHE A 151 -14.24 -2.20 8.82
CA PHE A 151 -14.77 -1.89 10.14
C PHE A 151 -15.37 -0.47 10.28
N ILE A 152 -14.89 0.51 9.52
CA ILE A 152 -15.41 1.88 9.60
C ILE A 152 -16.80 2.00 8.97
N ASN A 153 -17.07 1.29 7.88
CA ASN A 153 -18.40 1.30 7.27
C ASN A 153 -19.46 0.57 8.13
N LEU A 154 -19.07 -0.50 8.81
CA LEU A 154 -20.00 -1.21 9.69
C LEU A 154 -20.39 -0.36 10.91
N PHE A 155 -19.45 0.41 11.48
CA PHE A 155 -19.69 1.30 12.61
C PHE A 155 -20.60 2.47 12.24
N ILE A 156 -20.44 3.04 11.05
CA ILE A 156 -21.29 4.14 10.55
C ILE A 156 -22.71 3.64 10.28
N TYR A 157 -22.86 2.43 9.73
CA TYR A 157 -24.20 1.84 9.50
C TYR A 157 -24.95 1.55 10.79
N THR A 158 -24.29 1.08 11.84
CA THR A 158 -24.94 0.83 13.15
C THR A 158 -25.34 2.13 13.85
N PHE A 159 -24.58 3.24 13.68
CA PHE A 159 -24.96 4.52 14.27
C PHE A 159 -26.11 5.20 13.56
N ILE A 160 -26.23 5.06 12.23
CA ILE A 160 -27.32 5.69 11.45
C ILE A 160 -28.67 4.96 11.64
N PHE A 161 -28.65 3.65 11.94
CA PHE A 161 -29.88 2.86 12.12
C PHE A 161 -30.32 2.69 13.58
N ALA A 162 -29.53 3.12 14.57
CA ALA A 162 -29.90 3.07 15.98
C ALA A 162 -30.75 4.28 16.45
N GLU A 163 -31.00 5.26 15.58
CA GLU A 163 -31.75 6.50 15.92
C GLU A 163 -33.12 6.60 15.17
N LYS A 164 -33.80 5.44 15.07
CA LYS A 164 -35.18 5.43 14.57
C LYS A 164 -36.05 4.52 15.41
#